data_4447b014b33f90fa7545aa299a49ee5a
#
_entry.id   4447b014b33f90fa7545aa299a49ee5a
#
_cell.length_a   1.000
_cell.length_b   1.000
_cell.length_c   1.000
_cell.angle_alpha   90.00
_cell.angle_beta   90.00
_cell.angle_gamma   90.00
#
_symmetry.space_group_name_H-M   'P 1'
#
loop_
_entity.id
_entity.type
_entity.pdbx_description
1 polymer ?
#
loop_
_entity_poly.entity_id
_entity_poly.type
_entity_poly.pdbx_seq_one_letter_code
_entity_poly.pdbx_strand_id
1 'polypeptide(L)'
;MFKSKWILLLIFSALSLVATASTYEANQAGVSKERLNKIAPVLEENIKAGRFPGFITAVARKGKVVHFETQGFSDVEKQIPLQKDSLFRIYSMSKPITGVALMILLEEGKVRLNDPVSIYIPEFANTEVMVVNEDGITSTEKLKRQITIRDLATHTSGIAYSFTAIPQLQKIYFEEKLSPYFFIDNFEALQVNGGTVVSSGKSFPDVCTFSSALASKAPLMHQPGAK
;
A
#
# COMPACT_ATOMS: atom_id res chain seq x y z
N MET A 1 -56.26 36.33 -16.82
CA MET A 1 -56.38 34.88 -16.60
C MET A 1 -54.98 34.33 -16.41
N PHE A 2 -54.45 34.37 -15.18
CA PHE A 2 -53.08 33.89 -14.84
C PHE A 2 -53.21 32.53 -14.17
N LYS A 3 -52.68 31.48 -14.80
CA LYS A 3 -52.56 30.15 -14.19
C LYS A 3 -51.22 30.06 -13.43
N SER A 4 -51.28 30.07 -12.11
CA SER A 4 -50.19 29.79 -11.19
C SER A 4 -49.73 28.33 -11.35
N LYS A 5 -48.47 28.11 -11.76
CA LYS A 5 -47.83 26.82 -11.70
C LYS A 5 -47.07 26.69 -10.38
N TRP A 6 -47.56 25.82 -9.53
CA TRP A 6 -46.88 25.42 -8.30
C TRP A 6 -45.67 24.57 -8.69
N ILE A 7 -44.48 25.10 -8.47
CA ILE A 7 -43.23 24.33 -8.55
C ILE A 7 -43.02 23.71 -7.17
N LEU A 8 -43.25 22.39 -7.10
CA LEU A 8 -42.86 21.60 -5.93
C LEU A 8 -41.32 21.46 -5.95
N LEU A 9 -40.62 22.19 -5.09
CA LEU A 9 -39.22 21.97 -4.79
C LEU A 9 -39.13 20.76 -3.87
N LEU A 10 -38.80 19.59 -4.43
CA LEU A 10 -38.37 18.44 -3.66
C LEU A 10 -36.93 18.69 -3.17
N ILE A 11 -36.82 19.15 -1.92
CA ILE A 11 -35.55 19.19 -1.20
C ILE A 11 -35.21 17.75 -0.86
N PHE A 12 -34.36 17.15 -1.68
CA PHE A 12 -33.70 15.89 -1.34
C PHE A 12 -32.63 16.21 -0.27
N SER A 13 -33.04 16.15 1.01
CA SER A 13 -32.06 16.12 2.09
C SER A 13 -31.34 14.79 2.04
N ALA A 14 -30.17 14.79 1.42
CA ALA A 14 -29.19 13.71 1.56
C ALA A 14 -28.80 13.65 3.05
N LEU A 15 -29.50 12.82 3.81
CA LEU A 15 -29.07 12.42 5.13
C LEU A 15 -27.78 11.61 4.91
N SER A 16 -26.64 12.27 5.05
CA SER A 16 -25.35 11.61 5.20
C SER A 16 -25.46 10.79 6.49
N LEU A 17 -25.71 9.49 6.33
CA LEU A 17 -25.60 8.53 7.41
C LEU A 17 -24.11 8.45 7.75
N VAL A 18 -23.66 9.33 8.64
CA VAL A 18 -22.40 9.11 9.35
C VAL A 18 -22.67 7.88 10.22
N ALA A 19 -22.24 6.73 9.73
CA ALA A 19 -22.24 5.51 10.51
C ALA A 19 -21.28 5.72 11.67
N THR A 20 -21.78 6.26 12.77
CA THR A 20 -21.08 6.20 14.05
C THR A 20 -20.95 4.72 14.36
N ALA A 21 -19.73 4.19 14.24
CA ALA A 21 -19.44 2.82 14.62
C ALA A 21 -19.70 2.70 16.14
N SER A 22 -20.94 2.39 16.49
CA SER A 22 -21.29 2.05 17.87
C SER A 22 -20.58 0.74 18.20
N THR A 23 -19.75 0.76 19.23
CA THR A 23 -19.11 -0.47 19.72
C THR A 23 -20.18 -1.41 20.27
N TYR A 24 -20.22 -2.61 19.72
CA TYR A 24 -21.06 -3.69 20.23
C TYR A 24 -20.47 -4.24 21.52
N GLU A 25 -21.32 -4.71 22.46
CA GLU A 25 -20.80 -5.29 23.71
C GLU A 25 -19.92 -6.52 23.44
N ALA A 26 -18.65 -6.42 23.82
CA ALA A 26 -17.61 -7.41 23.50
C ALA A 26 -17.98 -8.83 23.98
N ASN A 27 -18.55 -8.94 25.18
CA ASN A 27 -18.93 -10.24 25.76
C ASN A 27 -20.01 -10.95 24.93
N GLN A 28 -20.96 -10.22 24.35
CA GLN A 28 -22.00 -10.76 23.47
C GLN A 28 -21.42 -11.30 22.17
N ALA A 29 -20.30 -10.74 21.71
CA ALA A 29 -19.55 -11.26 20.58
C ALA A 29 -18.62 -12.43 20.94
N GLY A 30 -18.54 -12.80 22.22
CA GLY A 30 -17.63 -13.81 22.74
C GLY A 30 -16.18 -13.34 22.81
N VAL A 31 -15.96 -12.04 23.05
CA VAL A 31 -14.65 -11.43 23.29
C VAL A 31 -14.62 -10.89 24.72
N SER A 32 -13.57 -11.19 25.48
CA SER A 32 -13.42 -10.68 26.84
C SER A 32 -13.14 -9.19 26.86
N LYS A 33 -14.06 -8.39 27.39
CA LYS A 33 -13.91 -6.95 27.58
C LYS A 33 -12.73 -6.64 28.52
N GLU A 34 -12.54 -7.46 29.55
CA GLU A 34 -11.41 -7.32 30.48
C GLU A 34 -10.06 -7.42 29.75
N ARG A 35 -9.93 -8.36 28.80
CA ARG A 35 -8.70 -8.51 28.02
C ARG A 35 -8.51 -7.34 27.04
N LEU A 36 -9.57 -6.86 26.41
CA LEU A 36 -9.50 -5.68 25.54
C LEU A 36 -9.05 -4.43 26.29
N ASN A 37 -9.50 -4.26 27.54
CA ASN A 37 -9.12 -3.12 28.38
C ASN A 37 -7.61 -3.09 28.71
N LYS A 38 -6.86 -4.18 28.48
CA LYS A 38 -5.41 -4.22 28.66
C LYS A 38 -4.64 -3.57 27.50
N ILE A 39 -5.30 -3.31 26.38
CA ILE A 39 -4.65 -2.69 25.21
C ILE A 39 -4.26 -1.25 25.52
N ALA A 40 -5.19 -0.45 26.00
CA ALA A 40 -5.01 0.99 26.21
C ALA A 40 -3.82 1.34 27.15
N PRO A 41 -3.65 0.73 28.33
CA PRO A 41 -2.52 1.04 29.21
C PRO A 41 -1.15 0.77 28.57
N VAL A 42 -1.01 -0.34 27.85
CA VAL A 42 0.25 -0.70 27.17
C VAL A 42 0.61 0.32 26.08
N LEU A 43 -0.38 0.79 25.33
CA LEU A 43 -0.16 1.80 24.29
C LEU A 43 0.15 3.17 24.89
N GLU A 44 -0.51 3.53 25.98
CA GLU A 44 -0.26 4.79 26.70
C GLU A 44 1.18 4.87 27.21
N GLU A 45 1.75 3.78 27.72
CA GLU A 45 3.15 3.73 28.13
C GLU A 45 4.10 3.99 26.95
N ASN A 46 3.78 3.49 25.75
CA ASN A 46 4.57 3.72 24.56
C ASN A 46 4.49 5.18 24.07
N ILE A 47 3.33 5.81 24.20
CA ILE A 47 3.15 7.23 23.90
C ILE A 47 3.93 8.08 24.89
N LYS A 48 3.81 7.81 26.20
CA LYS A 48 4.55 8.52 27.26
C LYS A 48 6.06 8.39 27.12
N ALA A 49 6.53 7.23 26.63
CA ALA A 49 7.93 7.00 26.34
C ALA A 49 8.42 7.66 25.03
N GLY A 50 7.56 8.37 24.31
CA GLY A 50 7.89 9.04 23.04
C GLY A 50 8.19 8.09 21.88
N ARG A 51 7.84 6.81 21.98
CA ARG A 51 8.11 5.83 20.92
C ARG A 51 7.17 5.98 19.73
N PHE A 52 5.92 6.38 19.99
CA PHE A 52 4.89 6.61 18.99
C PHE A 52 4.07 7.84 19.35
N PRO A 53 3.58 8.61 18.36
CA PRO A 53 2.76 9.79 18.60
C PRO A 53 1.35 9.42 19.09
N GLY A 54 0.80 8.31 18.62
CA GLY A 54 -0.55 7.88 18.95
C GLY A 54 -0.94 6.57 18.26
N PHE A 55 -2.09 6.05 18.64
CA PHE A 55 -2.65 4.80 18.13
C PHE A 55 -4.15 4.90 17.89
N ILE A 56 -4.61 4.24 16.84
CA ILE A 56 -6.00 3.80 16.70
C ILE A 56 -6.02 2.28 16.76
N THR A 57 -6.82 1.73 17.66
CA THR A 57 -6.99 0.29 17.79
C THR A 57 -8.43 -0.10 17.53
N ALA A 58 -8.63 -1.14 16.73
CA ALA A 58 -9.93 -1.68 16.42
C ALA A 58 -9.92 -3.20 16.49
N VAL A 59 -10.94 -3.80 17.10
CA VAL A 59 -11.17 -5.23 17.05
C VAL A 59 -12.61 -5.46 16.59
N ALA A 60 -12.77 -6.31 15.58
CA ALA A 60 -14.07 -6.74 15.10
C ALA A 60 -14.20 -8.26 15.19
N ARG A 61 -15.38 -8.75 15.55
CA ARG A 61 -15.70 -10.16 15.57
C ARG A 61 -17.13 -10.39 15.08
N LYS A 62 -17.32 -11.40 14.23
CA LYS A 62 -18.64 -11.72 13.63
C LYS A 62 -19.29 -10.50 12.96
N GLY A 63 -18.49 -9.70 12.25
CA GLY A 63 -18.96 -8.49 11.56
C GLY A 63 -19.30 -7.31 12.48
N LYS A 64 -18.98 -7.37 13.80
CA LYS A 64 -19.30 -6.32 14.76
C LYS A 64 -18.01 -5.75 15.35
N VAL A 65 -17.90 -4.43 15.42
CA VAL A 65 -16.78 -3.75 16.09
C VAL A 65 -17.03 -3.82 17.60
N VAL A 66 -16.13 -4.46 18.32
CA VAL A 66 -16.20 -4.69 19.77
C VAL A 66 -15.20 -3.84 20.57
N HIS A 67 -14.26 -3.22 19.87
CA HIS A 67 -13.29 -2.29 20.43
C HIS A 67 -12.89 -1.30 19.35
N PHE A 68 -12.89 0.00 19.68
CA PHE A 68 -12.41 1.04 18.79
C PHE A 68 -12.02 2.26 19.63
N GLU A 69 -10.71 2.45 19.84
CA GLU A 69 -10.16 3.50 20.70
C GLU A 69 -9.05 4.27 19.98
N THR A 70 -8.93 5.56 20.35
CA THR A 70 -7.87 6.45 19.89
C THR A 70 -7.10 6.97 21.09
N GLN A 71 -5.77 7.05 20.97
CA GLN A 71 -4.88 7.57 22.02
C GLN A 71 -3.76 8.38 21.39
N GLY A 72 -3.33 9.45 22.06
CA GLY A 72 -2.22 10.31 21.63
C GLY A 72 -2.61 11.33 20.58
N PHE A 73 -1.65 11.72 19.74
CA PHE A 73 -1.72 12.87 18.87
C PHE A 73 -1.52 12.49 17.41
N SER A 74 -2.19 13.20 16.51
CA SER A 74 -1.91 13.22 15.07
C SER A 74 -0.74 14.15 14.73
N ASP A 75 -0.54 15.19 15.55
CA ASP A 75 0.59 16.12 15.50
C ASP A 75 1.03 16.41 16.94
N VAL A 76 2.21 15.90 17.30
CA VAL A 76 2.75 16.03 18.67
C VAL A 76 3.17 17.47 18.95
N GLU A 77 3.75 18.17 17.99
CA GLU A 77 4.25 19.55 18.19
C GLU A 77 3.09 20.51 18.43
N LYS A 78 2.02 20.36 17.65
CA LYS A 78 0.80 21.18 17.78
C LYS A 78 -0.19 20.64 18.80
N GLN A 79 0.10 19.54 19.46
CA GLN A 79 -0.79 18.87 20.43
C GLN A 79 -2.19 18.58 19.85
N ILE A 80 -2.27 18.24 18.55
CA ILE A 80 -3.54 17.91 17.89
C ILE A 80 -3.90 16.46 18.24
N PRO A 81 -5.02 16.20 18.94
CA PRO A 81 -5.40 14.84 19.30
C PRO A 81 -5.67 13.97 18.08
N LEU A 82 -5.32 12.70 18.17
CA LEU A 82 -5.68 11.71 17.16
C LEU A 82 -7.19 11.46 17.22
N GLN A 83 -7.85 11.50 16.06
CA GLN A 83 -9.29 11.30 15.93
C GLN A 83 -9.61 9.95 15.27
N LYS A 84 -10.83 9.43 15.47
CA LYS A 84 -11.27 8.15 14.88
C LYS A 84 -11.29 8.16 13.35
N ASP A 85 -11.44 9.33 12.76
CA ASP A 85 -11.46 9.59 11.32
C ASP A 85 -10.12 10.11 10.77
N SER A 86 -9.06 10.11 11.59
CA SER A 86 -7.72 10.49 11.15
C SER A 86 -7.24 9.60 10.02
N LEU A 87 -6.59 10.21 9.02
CA LEU A 87 -6.07 9.51 7.86
C LEU A 87 -4.67 8.92 8.15
N PHE A 88 -4.48 7.68 7.74
CA PHE A 88 -3.21 6.97 7.87
C PHE A 88 -2.68 6.52 6.53
N ARG A 89 -1.36 6.57 6.39
CA ARG A 89 -0.67 5.83 5.33
C ARG A 89 -0.65 4.36 5.73
N ILE A 90 -1.31 3.52 4.94
CA ILE A 90 -1.48 2.09 5.28
C ILE A 90 -0.40 1.20 4.65
N TYR A 91 0.54 1.78 3.88
CA TYR A 91 1.66 1.08 3.26
C TYR A 91 1.24 -0.27 2.62
N SER A 92 1.84 -1.38 3.05
CA SER A 92 1.56 -2.72 2.51
C SER A 92 0.14 -3.21 2.73
N MET A 93 -0.63 -2.60 3.63
CA MET A 93 -2.06 -2.87 3.76
C MET A 93 -2.87 -2.42 2.53
N SER A 94 -2.28 -1.64 1.62
CA SER A 94 -2.85 -1.34 0.31
C SER A 94 -2.93 -2.55 -0.62
N LYS A 95 -2.06 -3.58 -0.42
CA LYS A 95 -2.03 -4.78 -1.28
C LYS A 95 -3.33 -5.57 -1.30
N PRO A 96 -3.98 -5.87 -0.16
CA PRO A 96 -5.30 -6.50 -0.17
C PRO A 96 -6.34 -5.72 -0.97
N ILE A 97 -6.34 -4.37 -0.85
CA ILE A 97 -7.28 -3.51 -1.58
C ILE A 97 -7.01 -3.58 -3.09
N THR A 98 -5.74 -3.50 -3.50
CA THR A 98 -5.33 -3.69 -4.90
C THR A 98 -5.68 -5.09 -5.39
N GLY A 99 -5.50 -6.12 -4.54
CA GLY A 99 -5.88 -7.49 -4.84
C GLY A 99 -7.37 -7.65 -5.11
N VAL A 100 -8.23 -7.00 -4.30
CA VAL A 100 -9.68 -6.99 -4.54
C VAL A 100 -10.01 -6.30 -5.88
N ALA A 101 -9.39 -5.17 -6.19
CA ALA A 101 -9.58 -4.49 -7.47
C ALA A 101 -9.18 -5.40 -8.66
N LEU A 102 -8.07 -6.15 -8.53
CA LEU A 102 -7.68 -7.14 -9.54
C LEU A 102 -8.72 -8.26 -9.66
N MET A 103 -9.27 -8.75 -8.54
CA MET A 103 -10.30 -9.80 -8.57
C MET A 103 -11.58 -9.32 -9.27
N ILE A 104 -11.98 -8.06 -9.11
CA ILE A 104 -13.11 -7.47 -9.83
C ILE A 104 -12.85 -7.51 -11.35
N LEU A 105 -11.65 -7.12 -11.79
CA LEU A 105 -11.29 -7.18 -13.21
C LEU A 105 -11.28 -8.62 -13.77
N LEU A 106 -10.89 -9.59 -12.94
CA LEU A 106 -10.95 -11.01 -13.29
C LEU A 106 -12.41 -11.49 -13.42
N GLU A 107 -13.28 -11.12 -12.49
CA GLU A 107 -14.71 -11.45 -12.49
C GLU A 107 -15.40 -10.87 -13.72
N GLU A 108 -15.03 -9.64 -14.11
CA GLU A 108 -15.52 -8.97 -15.32
C GLU A 108 -14.91 -9.54 -16.63
N GLY A 109 -13.98 -10.47 -16.56
CA GLY A 109 -13.30 -11.06 -17.72
C GLY A 109 -12.33 -10.12 -18.45
N LYS A 110 -11.97 -8.98 -17.85
CA LYS A 110 -11.05 -8.00 -18.43
C LYS A 110 -9.59 -8.41 -18.33
N VAL A 111 -9.25 -9.25 -17.37
CA VAL A 111 -7.90 -9.75 -17.09
C VAL A 111 -7.98 -11.23 -16.77
N ARG A 112 -6.96 -12.00 -17.15
CA ARG A 112 -6.83 -13.42 -16.75
C ARG A 112 -5.54 -13.61 -15.97
N LEU A 113 -5.55 -14.50 -14.99
CA LEU A 113 -4.36 -14.75 -14.16
C LEU A 113 -3.14 -15.21 -14.96
N ASN A 114 -3.36 -15.93 -16.05
CA ASN A 114 -2.28 -16.44 -16.89
C ASN A 114 -1.90 -15.49 -18.05
N ASP A 115 -2.57 -14.34 -18.16
CA ASP A 115 -2.17 -13.35 -19.16
C ASP A 115 -0.76 -12.85 -18.88
N PRO A 116 0.10 -12.74 -19.89
CA PRO A 116 1.37 -12.05 -19.75
C PRO A 116 1.15 -10.58 -19.37
N VAL A 117 1.94 -10.09 -18.43
CA VAL A 117 1.90 -8.67 -18.03
C VAL A 117 2.14 -7.74 -19.23
N SER A 118 2.94 -8.19 -20.19
CA SER A 118 3.25 -7.45 -21.44
C SER A 118 2.04 -7.15 -22.33
N ILE A 119 0.90 -7.81 -22.14
CA ILE A 119 -0.35 -7.43 -22.81
C ILE A 119 -0.84 -6.04 -22.34
N TYR A 120 -0.60 -5.72 -21.07
CA TYR A 120 -1.04 -4.49 -20.42
C TYR A 120 0.07 -3.44 -20.34
N ILE A 121 1.32 -3.89 -20.17
CA ILE A 121 2.52 -3.04 -20.06
C ILE A 121 3.56 -3.67 -21.00
N PRO A 122 3.61 -3.23 -22.29
CA PRO A 122 4.42 -3.87 -23.33
C PRO A 122 5.90 -3.99 -23.03
N GLU A 123 6.45 -3.07 -22.23
CA GLU A 123 7.87 -3.05 -21.86
C GLU A 123 8.29 -4.32 -21.12
N PHE A 124 7.39 -5.00 -20.42
CA PHE A 124 7.67 -6.28 -19.75
C PHE A 124 7.96 -7.44 -20.71
N ALA A 125 7.70 -7.28 -22.01
CA ALA A 125 8.01 -8.31 -23.01
C ALA A 125 9.53 -8.58 -23.13
N ASN A 126 10.35 -7.56 -22.88
CA ASN A 126 11.82 -7.61 -23.05
C ASN A 126 12.59 -7.52 -21.74
N THR A 127 11.90 -7.68 -20.61
CA THR A 127 12.56 -7.70 -19.30
C THR A 127 13.51 -8.91 -19.20
N GLU A 128 14.64 -8.72 -18.57
CA GLU A 128 15.68 -9.74 -18.34
C GLU A 128 15.83 -10.05 -16.85
N VAL A 129 16.56 -11.11 -16.54
CA VAL A 129 16.90 -11.49 -15.16
C VAL A 129 18.36 -11.18 -14.92
N MET A 130 18.67 -10.54 -13.79
CA MET A 130 20.03 -10.32 -13.36
C MET A 130 20.66 -11.63 -12.87
N VAL A 131 21.84 -11.93 -13.37
CA VAL A 131 22.69 -13.03 -12.93
C VAL A 131 23.96 -12.45 -12.34
N VAL A 132 24.33 -12.93 -11.16
CA VAL A 132 25.60 -12.57 -10.49
C VAL A 132 26.43 -13.83 -10.43
N ASN A 133 27.64 -13.80 -11.01
CA ASN A 133 28.57 -14.90 -10.94
C ASN A 133 29.31 -14.92 -9.59
N GLU A 134 30.17 -15.95 -9.38
CA GLU A 134 30.95 -16.12 -8.16
C GLU A 134 31.91 -14.94 -7.89
N ASP A 135 32.35 -14.24 -8.93
CA ASP A 135 33.24 -13.05 -8.83
C ASP A 135 32.45 -11.76 -8.56
N GLY A 136 31.14 -11.83 -8.44
CA GLY A 136 30.26 -10.67 -8.22
C GLY A 136 30.00 -9.84 -9.49
N ILE A 137 30.43 -10.32 -10.66
CA ILE A 137 30.17 -9.68 -11.95
C ILE A 137 28.71 -9.93 -12.33
N THR A 138 28.02 -8.89 -12.72
CA THR A 138 26.62 -8.95 -13.14
C THR A 138 26.49 -9.09 -14.65
N SER A 139 25.58 -9.95 -15.06
CA SER A 139 25.09 -10.07 -16.43
C SER A 139 23.57 -10.18 -16.42
N THR A 140 22.95 -10.21 -17.58
CA THR A 140 21.52 -10.49 -17.68
C THR A 140 21.28 -11.72 -18.56
N GLU A 141 20.21 -12.44 -18.27
CA GLU A 141 19.70 -13.52 -19.10
C GLU A 141 18.24 -13.30 -19.47
N LYS A 142 17.80 -13.89 -20.58
CA LYS A 142 16.41 -13.80 -21.00
C LYS A 142 15.48 -14.55 -20.05
N LEU A 143 14.24 -14.08 -19.98
CA LEU A 143 13.20 -14.83 -19.27
C LEU A 143 12.98 -16.19 -19.92
N LYS A 144 12.86 -17.23 -19.09
CA LYS A 144 12.42 -18.57 -19.53
C LYS A 144 10.95 -18.59 -19.93
N ARG A 145 10.15 -17.71 -19.35
CA ARG A 145 8.78 -17.41 -19.71
C ARG A 145 8.43 -15.99 -19.33
N GLN A 146 7.39 -15.44 -19.91
CA GLN A 146 6.91 -14.10 -19.53
C GLN A 146 6.33 -14.09 -18.10
N ILE A 147 6.40 -12.92 -17.47
CA ILE A 147 5.74 -12.64 -16.20
C ILE A 147 4.23 -12.65 -16.45
N THR A 148 3.47 -13.32 -15.60
CA THR A 148 2.01 -13.35 -15.66
C THR A 148 1.38 -12.48 -14.57
N ILE A 149 0.11 -12.15 -14.72
CA ILE A 149 -0.69 -11.49 -13.68
C ILE A 149 -0.70 -12.32 -12.40
N ARG A 150 -0.70 -13.66 -12.51
CA ARG A 150 -0.57 -14.57 -11.36
C ARG A 150 0.74 -14.35 -10.60
N ASP A 151 1.86 -14.20 -11.32
CA ASP A 151 3.16 -13.98 -10.68
C ASP A 151 3.20 -12.68 -9.89
N LEU A 152 2.54 -11.61 -10.38
CA LEU A 152 2.38 -10.37 -9.63
C LEU A 152 1.53 -10.58 -8.38
N ALA A 153 0.38 -11.23 -8.52
CA ALA A 153 -0.57 -11.44 -7.43
C ALA A 153 -0.01 -12.35 -6.31
N THR A 154 0.90 -13.26 -6.64
CA THR A 154 1.52 -14.20 -5.70
C THR A 154 2.93 -13.82 -5.27
N HIS A 155 3.44 -12.66 -5.68
CA HIS A 155 4.81 -12.19 -5.39
C HIS A 155 5.92 -13.11 -5.92
N THR A 156 5.70 -13.75 -7.06
CA THR A 156 6.66 -14.63 -7.71
C THR A 156 7.17 -14.11 -9.06
N SER A 157 6.96 -12.82 -9.33
CA SER A 157 7.33 -12.19 -10.60
C SER A 157 8.84 -12.00 -10.79
N GLY A 158 9.61 -11.97 -9.71
CA GLY A 158 11.04 -11.62 -9.74
C GLY A 158 11.31 -10.12 -9.60
N ILE A 159 10.29 -9.26 -9.64
CA ILE A 159 10.42 -7.83 -9.36
C ILE A 159 10.80 -7.65 -7.89
N ALA A 160 11.90 -6.97 -7.63
CA ALA A 160 12.40 -6.72 -6.28
C ALA A 160 11.94 -5.37 -5.71
N TYR A 161 12.06 -5.21 -4.42
CA TYR A 161 12.09 -3.89 -3.79
C TYR A 161 13.51 -3.34 -3.77
N SER A 162 13.66 -2.02 -3.83
CA SER A 162 14.96 -1.36 -3.73
C SER A 162 15.75 -1.72 -2.47
N PHE A 163 15.08 -2.10 -1.39
CA PHE A 163 15.70 -2.44 -0.10
C PHE A 163 15.86 -3.96 0.14
N THR A 164 15.28 -4.82 -0.69
CA THR A 164 15.42 -6.29 -0.59
C THR A 164 16.24 -6.88 -1.75
N ALA A 165 16.51 -6.09 -2.77
CA ALA A 165 17.32 -6.51 -3.90
C ALA A 165 18.78 -6.72 -3.50
N ILE A 166 19.50 -7.51 -4.29
CA ILE A 166 20.96 -7.61 -4.18
C ILE A 166 21.62 -6.24 -4.44
N PRO A 167 22.82 -5.96 -3.89
CA PRO A 167 23.43 -4.64 -3.98
C PRO A 167 23.52 -4.04 -5.39
N GLN A 168 23.82 -4.87 -6.38
CA GLN A 168 23.94 -4.47 -7.78
C GLN A 168 22.59 -3.99 -8.34
N LEU A 169 21.50 -4.67 -8.00
CA LEU A 169 20.16 -4.30 -8.43
C LEU A 169 19.66 -3.09 -7.63
N GLN A 170 19.98 -2.99 -6.34
CA GLN A 170 19.71 -1.80 -5.53
C GLN A 170 20.28 -0.54 -6.18
N LYS A 171 21.53 -0.61 -6.65
CA LYS A 171 22.18 0.49 -7.35
C LYS A 171 21.35 0.98 -8.54
N ILE A 172 20.88 0.04 -9.39
CA ILE A 172 20.02 0.39 -10.54
C ILE A 172 18.71 1.07 -10.06
N TYR A 173 18.07 0.51 -9.04
CA TYR A 173 16.83 1.10 -8.49
C TYR A 173 17.03 2.53 -8.00
N PHE A 174 18.18 2.84 -7.40
CA PHE A 174 18.49 4.21 -6.94
C PHE A 174 18.86 5.15 -8.10
N GLU A 175 19.73 4.70 -9.01
CA GLU A 175 20.18 5.52 -10.14
C GLU A 175 19.01 5.87 -11.07
N GLU A 176 18.12 4.92 -11.32
CA GLU A 176 16.94 5.09 -12.16
C GLU A 176 15.70 5.58 -11.40
N LYS A 177 15.83 5.86 -10.10
CA LYS A 177 14.74 6.34 -9.23
C LYS A 177 13.52 5.42 -9.16
N LEU A 178 13.72 4.11 -9.29
CA LEU A 178 12.68 3.08 -9.31
C LEU A 178 12.22 2.63 -7.91
N SER A 179 12.38 3.46 -6.90
CA SER A 179 11.88 3.18 -5.56
C SER A 179 10.51 3.79 -5.36
N PRO A 180 9.55 3.08 -4.71
CA PRO A 180 8.24 3.64 -4.39
C PRO A 180 8.31 4.88 -3.49
N TYR A 181 9.44 5.13 -2.85
CA TYR A 181 9.68 6.34 -2.06
C TYR A 181 9.80 7.61 -2.91
N PHE A 182 10.13 7.51 -4.19
CA PHE A 182 10.22 8.65 -5.11
C PHE A 182 8.86 9.23 -5.55
N PHE A 183 7.75 8.59 -5.21
CA PHE A 183 6.40 9.13 -5.40
C PHE A 183 5.97 10.15 -4.34
N ILE A 184 6.83 10.43 -3.36
CA ILE A 184 6.50 11.29 -2.24
C ILE A 184 7.29 12.57 -2.36
N ASP A 185 6.62 13.66 -2.74
CA ASP A 185 7.22 14.97 -3.02
C ASP A 185 7.99 15.60 -1.84
N ASN A 186 7.88 15.07 -0.62
CA ASN A 186 8.45 15.63 0.60
C ASN A 186 9.21 14.63 1.47
N PHE A 187 9.77 13.56 0.89
CA PHE A 187 10.57 12.63 1.68
C PHE A 187 12.02 13.13 1.75
N GLU A 188 12.29 14.02 2.69
CA GLU A 188 13.67 14.39 3.06
C GLU A 188 14.33 13.21 3.78
N ALA A 189 15.33 12.63 3.14
CA ALA A 189 16.29 11.68 3.68
C ALA A 189 15.74 10.39 4.33
N LEU A 190 15.67 9.31 3.54
CA LEU A 190 15.56 7.95 4.09
C LEU A 190 16.94 7.45 4.52
N GLN A 191 17.10 7.05 5.78
CA GLN A 191 18.31 6.36 6.26
C GLN A 191 18.22 4.88 5.88
N VAL A 192 19.06 4.42 4.96
CA VAL A 192 19.16 3.02 4.57
C VAL A 192 20.58 2.55 4.84
N ASN A 193 20.74 1.54 5.70
CA ASN A 193 22.03 0.92 6.04
C ASN A 193 23.14 1.92 6.49
N GLY A 194 22.75 2.95 7.25
CA GLY A 194 23.69 3.97 7.75
C GLY A 194 24.08 5.06 6.74
N GLY A 195 23.49 5.06 5.54
CA GLY A 195 23.65 6.11 4.53
C GLY A 195 22.37 6.93 4.38
N THR A 196 22.53 8.24 4.14
CA THR A 196 21.42 9.14 3.84
C THR A 196 21.10 9.09 2.35
N VAL A 197 19.91 8.63 1.97
CA VAL A 197 19.43 8.68 0.60
C VAL A 197 18.66 9.99 0.40
N VAL A 198 19.25 10.93 -0.28
CA VAL A 198 18.60 12.20 -0.62
C VAL A 198 17.76 12.00 -1.87
N SER A 199 16.45 12.15 -1.78
CA SER A 199 15.58 12.16 -2.96
C SER A 199 15.66 13.54 -3.63
N SER A 200 16.40 13.68 -4.70
CA SER A 200 16.35 14.86 -5.54
C SER A 200 15.21 14.76 -6.55
N GLY A 201 14.05 15.17 -6.17
CA GLY A 201 13.02 15.87 -6.91
C GLY A 201 12.64 15.52 -8.35
N LYS A 202 12.65 14.25 -8.79
CA LYS A 202 11.88 13.86 -9.98
C LYS A 202 11.09 12.61 -9.66
N SER A 203 9.84 12.81 -9.28
CA SER A 203 8.81 11.76 -9.22
C SER A 203 8.39 11.38 -10.64
N PHE A 204 7.97 10.14 -10.84
CA PHE A 204 7.27 9.76 -12.05
C PHE A 204 5.88 10.44 -12.05
N PRO A 205 5.41 10.95 -13.21
CA PRO A 205 4.14 11.69 -13.27
C PRO A 205 2.92 10.82 -12.95
N ASP A 206 3.03 9.51 -13.15
CA ASP A 206 1.96 8.54 -12.92
C ASP A 206 2.51 7.12 -12.75
N VAL A 207 1.62 6.19 -12.32
CA VAL A 207 1.94 4.78 -12.11
C VAL A 207 2.32 4.07 -13.41
N CYS A 208 1.74 4.44 -14.54
CA CYS A 208 2.04 3.80 -15.83
C CYS A 208 3.48 4.10 -16.24
N THR A 209 3.89 5.37 -16.18
CA THR A 209 5.27 5.80 -16.48
C THR A 209 6.28 5.12 -15.55
N PHE A 210 5.96 4.97 -14.26
CA PHE A 210 6.80 4.22 -13.32
C PHE A 210 6.91 2.75 -13.70
N SER A 211 5.79 2.10 -14.01
CA SER A 211 5.77 0.67 -14.36
C SER A 211 6.54 0.38 -15.63
N SER A 212 6.43 1.25 -16.65
CA SER A 212 7.19 1.15 -17.88
C SER A 212 8.68 1.35 -17.67
N ALA A 213 9.07 2.32 -16.84
CA ALA A 213 10.47 2.53 -16.47
C ALA A 213 11.04 1.35 -15.69
N LEU A 214 10.29 0.80 -14.73
CA LEU A 214 10.66 -0.39 -13.97
C LEU A 214 10.93 -1.58 -14.91
N ALA A 215 10.03 -1.84 -15.85
CA ALA A 215 10.12 -2.94 -16.78
C ALA A 215 11.32 -2.84 -17.74
N SER A 216 11.64 -1.62 -18.19
CA SER A 216 12.69 -1.38 -19.19
C SER A 216 14.09 -1.18 -18.62
N LYS A 217 14.21 -0.79 -17.34
CA LYS A 217 15.49 -0.40 -16.74
C LYS A 217 15.99 -1.32 -15.65
N ALA A 218 15.09 -2.02 -14.95
CA ALA A 218 15.47 -2.91 -13.87
C ALA A 218 15.26 -4.37 -14.25
N PRO A 219 16.32 -5.19 -14.30
CA PRO A 219 16.19 -6.63 -14.48
C PRO A 219 15.52 -7.25 -13.24
N LEU A 220 14.95 -8.45 -13.44
CA LEU A 220 14.38 -9.24 -12.35
C LEU A 220 15.47 -9.82 -11.46
N MET A 221 15.15 -10.05 -10.21
CA MET A 221 16.03 -10.71 -9.24
C MET A 221 16.10 -12.23 -9.47
N HIS A 222 15.05 -12.84 -9.99
CA HIS A 222 14.96 -14.27 -10.31
C HIS A 222 13.94 -14.52 -11.43
N GLN A 223 14.01 -15.72 -12.03
CA GLN A 223 13.04 -16.15 -13.04
C GLN A 223 11.60 -16.13 -12.49
N PRO A 224 10.59 -15.76 -13.31
CA PRO A 224 9.19 -15.78 -12.89
C PRO A 224 8.77 -17.18 -12.43
N GLY A 225 8.14 -17.25 -11.25
CA GLY A 225 7.71 -18.49 -10.63
C GLY A 225 8.81 -19.24 -9.84
N ALA A 226 10.05 -18.78 -9.84
CA ALA A 226 11.06 -19.26 -8.91
C ALA A 226 10.79 -18.74 -7.48
N LYS A 227 11.10 -19.56 -6.49
CA LYS A 227 10.96 -19.21 -5.06
C LYS A 227 12.32 -18.86 -4.48
#